data_5f75d99050989de3daa29d73b566fb32
#
_entry.id   5f75d99050989de3daa29d73b566fb32
#
_cell.length_a   1.000
_cell.length_b   1.000
_cell.length_c   1.000
_cell.angle_alpha   90.00
_cell.angle_beta   90.00
_cell.angle_gamma   90.00
#
_symmetry.space_group_name_H-M   'P 1'
#
loop_
_entity.id
_entity.type
_entity.pdbx_description
1 polymer ?
#
loop_
_entity_poly.entity_id
_entity_poly.type
_entity_poly.pdbx_seq_one_letter_code
_entity_poly.pdbx_strand_id
1 'polypeptide(L)'
;MSPIRITAAGERLIEPIIALAHCSKRARIIVTGANSAEAVIDLHRLGYARATTTSKCGVPAGQYDVALLDGRQRSIKAVETTLDWMADYLSPTGVLIVWLDAQQPAAGRPLRPVLESYGFRIEAGTVQERDSAVAARRCDKGLISKVA
;
A
#
# COMPACT_ATOMS: atom_id res chain seq x y z
N MET A 1 1.13 27.19 15.91
CA MET A 1 2.29 26.58 15.24
C MET A 1 2.21 25.08 15.25
N SER A 2 2.05 24.50 16.42
CA SER A 2 2.08 23.06 16.56
C SER A 2 1.05 22.30 15.72
N PRO A 3 -0.23 22.73 15.67
CA PRO A 3 -1.22 22.01 14.87
C PRO A 3 -0.84 21.90 13.39
N ILE A 4 -0.30 22.99 12.86
CA ILE A 4 0.11 22.99 11.45
C ILE A 4 1.26 22.04 11.22
N ARG A 5 2.20 21.99 12.14
CA ARG A 5 3.34 21.09 12.03
C ARG A 5 2.93 19.63 12.09
N ILE A 6 1.97 19.31 12.97
CA ILE A 6 1.48 17.94 13.09
C ILE A 6 0.83 17.49 11.80
N THR A 7 0.01 18.36 11.19
CA THR A 7 -0.62 18.06 9.93
C THR A 7 0.41 17.86 8.82
N ALA A 8 1.39 18.77 8.76
CA ALA A 8 2.44 18.67 7.76
C ALA A 8 3.27 17.41 7.95
N ALA A 9 3.47 16.97 9.19
CA ALA A 9 4.21 15.74 9.44
C ALA A 9 3.48 14.52 8.90
N GLY A 10 2.16 14.45 9.08
CA GLY A 10 1.36 13.36 8.54
C GLY A 10 1.42 13.31 7.02
N GLU A 11 1.29 14.46 6.38
CA GLU A 11 1.38 14.53 4.93
C GLU A 11 2.76 14.17 4.44
N ARG A 12 3.81 14.58 5.15
CA ARG A 12 5.17 14.23 4.80
C ARG A 12 5.45 12.75 4.90
N LEU A 13 4.82 12.09 5.87
CA LEU A 13 5.01 10.66 6.03
C LEU A 13 4.42 9.89 4.86
N ILE A 14 3.23 10.27 4.41
CA ILE A 14 2.56 9.51 3.38
C ILE A 14 2.99 9.91 1.97
N GLU A 15 3.47 11.13 1.80
CA GLU A 15 3.83 11.62 0.47
C GLU A 15 4.87 10.77 -0.22
N PRO A 16 6.03 10.45 0.42
CA PRO A 16 7.01 9.61 -0.25
C PRO A 16 6.50 8.19 -0.46
N ILE A 17 5.54 7.75 0.33
CA ILE A 17 4.98 6.42 0.21
C ILE A 17 4.07 6.33 -1.00
N ILE A 18 3.13 7.27 -1.14
CA ILE A 18 2.24 7.26 -2.30
C ILE A 18 2.99 7.56 -3.59
N ALA A 19 4.10 8.29 -3.50
CA ALA A 19 4.93 8.57 -4.66
C ALA A 19 5.48 7.29 -5.29
N LEU A 20 5.65 6.23 -4.52
CA LEU A 20 6.12 4.96 -5.06
C LEU A 20 5.17 4.38 -6.11
N ALA A 21 3.91 4.73 -6.06
CA ALA A 21 2.93 4.21 -7.00
C ALA A 21 2.96 4.92 -8.35
N HIS A 22 3.55 6.10 -8.41
CA HIS A 22 3.57 6.93 -9.62
C HIS A 22 2.17 7.11 -10.21
N CYS A 23 1.19 7.27 -9.36
CA CYS A 23 -0.19 7.37 -9.80
C CYS A 23 -0.63 8.83 -9.90
N SER A 24 -1.70 9.07 -10.66
CA SER A 24 -2.28 10.42 -10.77
C SER A 24 -3.16 10.71 -9.55
N LYS A 25 -3.55 11.97 -9.42
CA LYS A 25 -4.47 12.37 -8.35
C LYS A 25 -5.87 11.78 -8.54
N ARG A 26 -6.16 11.25 -9.70
CA ARG A 26 -7.45 10.62 -9.99
C ARG A 26 -7.46 9.13 -9.71
N ALA A 27 -6.35 8.57 -9.31
CA ALA A 27 -6.26 7.14 -9.07
C ALA A 27 -7.21 6.73 -7.95
N ARG A 28 -7.81 5.56 -8.10
CA ARG A 28 -8.62 4.95 -7.06
C ARG A 28 -7.71 4.22 -6.11
N ILE A 29 -7.68 4.69 -4.87
CA ILE A 29 -6.78 4.17 -3.86
C ILE A 29 -7.60 3.55 -2.73
N ILE A 30 -7.33 2.29 -2.42
CA ILE A 30 -7.94 1.64 -1.28
C ILE A 30 -6.88 1.50 -0.19
N VAL A 31 -7.24 1.89 1.03
CA VAL A 31 -6.32 1.86 2.17
C VAL A 31 -6.87 0.95 3.24
N THR A 32 -6.03 0.10 3.77
CA THR A 32 -6.40 -0.77 4.88
C THR A 32 -5.29 -0.75 5.94
N GLY A 33 -5.65 -1.12 7.17
CA GLY A 33 -4.72 -1.15 8.27
C GLY A 33 -5.23 -0.36 9.46
N ALA A 34 -4.43 -0.33 10.51
CA ALA A 34 -4.85 0.28 11.77
C ALA A 34 -5.09 1.79 11.65
N ASN A 35 -4.31 2.47 10.83
CA ASN A 35 -4.41 3.92 10.68
C ASN A 35 -4.96 4.33 9.32
N SER A 36 -5.81 3.49 8.74
CA SER A 36 -6.30 3.72 7.38
C SER A 36 -7.09 5.01 7.24
N ALA A 37 -7.90 5.35 8.24
CA ALA A 37 -8.70 6.59 8.16
C ALA A 37 -7.82 7.81 8.13
N GLU A 38 -6.76 7.85 8.94
CA GLU A 38 -5.83 8.97 8.95
C GLU A 38 -5.07 9.05 7.62
N ALA A 39 -4.67 7.92 7.07
CA ALA A 39 -3.98 7.89 5.80
C ALA A 39 -4.87 8.43 4.68
N VAL A 40 -6.15 8.08 4.69
CA VAL A 40 -7.10 8.59 3.70
C VAL A 40 -7.22 10.11 3.81
N ILE A 41 -7.29 10.63 5.04
CA ILE A 41 -7.38 12.08 5.24
C ILE A 41 -6.13 12.77 4.67
N ASP A 42 -4.95 12.22 4.95
CA ASP A 42 -3.71 12.78 4.44
C ASP A 42 -3.66 12.74 2.92
N LEU A 43 -4.12 11.63 2.33
CA LEU A 43 -4.17 11.52 0.88
C LEU A 43 -5.13 12.54 0.27
N HIS A 44 -6.29 12.77 0.91
CA HIS A 44 -7.22 13.80 0.44
C HIS A 44 -6.58 15.18 0.48
N ARG A 45 -5.81 15.46 1.52
CA ARG A 45 -5.13 16.76 1.63
C ARG A 45 -4.08 16.94 0.55
N LEU A 46 -3.48 15.84 0.10
CA LEU A 46 -2.52 15.89 -1.01
C LEU A 46 -3.19 15.94 -2.37
N GLY A 47 -4.51 15.85 -2.42
CA GLY A 47 -5.26 15.94 -3.66
C GLY A 47 -5.77 14.63 -4.22
N TYR A 48 -5.52 13.51 -3.54
CA TYR A 48 -6.00 12.20 -3.97
C TYR A 48 -7.42 11.99 -3.46
N ALA A 49 -8.39 12.54 -4.18
CA ALA A 49 -9.77 12.59 -3.72
C ALA A 49 -10.48 11.25 -3.74
N ARG A 50 -9.95 10.27 -4.46
CA ARG A 50 -10.57 8.95 -4.58
C ARG A 50 -9.99 7.91 -3.63
N ALA A 51 -9.20 8.34 -2.66
CA ALA A 51 -8.72 7.44 -1.63
C ALA A 51 -9.86 7.11 -0.67
N THR A 52 -9.97 5.83 -0.30
CA THR A 52 -11.01 5.37 0.60
C THR A 52 -10.51 4.20 1.44
N THR A 53 -11.22 3.92 2.52
CA THR A 53 -10.93 2.74 3.35
C THR A 53 -11.75 1.55 2.87
N THR A 54 -11.36 0.36 3.29
CA THR A 54 -12.08 -0.86 2.91
C THR A 54 -13.52 -0.88 3.42
N SER A 55 -13.78 -0.21 4.55
CA SER A 55 -15.13 -0.19 5.12
C SER A 55 -16.08 0.71 4.34
N LYS A 56 -15.55 1.59 3.51
CA LYS A 56 -16.36 2.55 2.75
C LYS A 56 -16.16 2.43 1.25
N CYS A 57 -15.54 1.35 0.81
CA CYS A 57 -15.32 1.20 -0.62
C CYS A 57 -16.65 0.88 -1.32
N GLY A 58 -16.92 1.62 -2.38
CA GLY A 58 -18.11 1.39 -3.19
C GLY A 58 -17.79 0.92 -4.59
N VAL A 59 -16.52 0.62 -4.85
CA VAL A 59 -16.07 0.19 -6.16
C VAL A 59 -15.87 -1.32 -6.14
N PRO A 60 -16.34 -2.03 -7.17
CA PRO A 60 -16.18 -3.49 -7.21
C PRO A 60 -14.72 -3.92 -7.16
N ALA A 61 -14.51 -5.18 -6.75
CA ALA A 61 -13.18 -5.77 -6.72
C ALA A 61 -12.51 -5.64 -8.09
N GLY A 62 -11.19 -5.47 -8.07
CA GLY A 62 -10.42 -5.38 -9.30
C GLY A 62 -10.40 -4.00 -9.93
N GLN A 63 -10.95 -2.99 -9.27
CA GLN A 63 -11.09 -1.66 -9.84
C GLN A 63 -10.15 -0.61 -9.27
N TYR A 64 -9.35 -0.97 -8.28
CA TYR A 64 -8.48 0.00 -7.63
C TYR A 64 -7.11 0.06 -8.29
N ASP A 65 -6.63 1.26 -8.51
CA ASP A 65 -5.32 1.49 -9.12
C ASP A 65 -4.19 1.30 -8.14
N VAL A 66 -4.44 1.58 -6.86
CA VAL A 66 -3.46 1.46 -5.79
C VAL A 66 -4.12 0.85 -4.57
N ALA A 67 -3.46 -0.12 -3.99
CA ALA A 67 -3.84 -0.68 -2.70
C ALA A 67 -2.73 -0.37 -1.72
N LEU A 68 -3.04 0.38 -0.67
CA LEU A 68 -2.08 0.75 0.37
C LEU A 68 -2.41 0.00 1.64
N LEU A 69 -1.50 -0.87 2.04
CA LEU A 69 -1.63 -1.64 3.26
C LEU A 69 -0.72 -1.05 4.33
N ASP A 70 -1.33 -0.48 5.38
CA ASP A 70 -0.58 0.04 6.50
C ASP A 70 -0.34 -1.11 7.49
N GLY A 71 0.84 -1.71 7.36
CA GLY A 71 1.24 -2.83 8.20
C GLY A 71 2.08 -2.44 9.39
N ARG A 72 2.17 -1.15 9.70
CA ARG A 72 2.94 -0.71 10.86
C ARG A 72 2.35 -1.28 12.13
N GLN A 73 3.21 -1.72 13.04
CA GLN A 73 2.82 -2.31 14.31
C GLN A 73 2.00 -3.59 14.16
N ARG A 74 2.16 -4.27 13.05
CA ARG A 74 1.50 -5.54 12.80
C ARG A 74 2.52 -6.63 12.48
N SER A 75 2.17 -7.86 12.77
CA SER A 75 3.02 -9.00 12.42
C SER A 75 2.94 -9.26 10.91
N ILE A 76 3.95 -9.94 10.40
CA ILE A 76 3.95 -10.34 8.98
C ILE A 76 2.76 -11.26 8.69
N LYS A 77 2.38 -12.08 9.66
CA LYS A 77 1.21 -12.95 9.48
C LYS A 77 -0.07 -12.13 9.32
N ALA A 78 -0.22 -11.06 10.09
CA ALA A 78 -1.38 -10.18 9.96
C ALA A 78 -1.39 -9.49 8.60
N VAL A 79 -0.22 -9.08 8.11
CA VAL A 79 -0.09 -8.51 6.78
C VAL A 79 -0.49 -9.53 5.72
N GLU A 80 -0.02 -10.76 5.86
CA GLU A 80 -0.35 -11.82 4.92
C GLU A 80 -1.85 -12.09 4.88
N THR A 81 -2.49 -12.14 6.03
CA THR A 81 -3.94 -12.34 6.11
C THR A 81 -4.69 -11.24 5.38
N THR A 82 -4.23 -9.99 5.53
CA THR A 82 -4.85 -8.87 4.85
C THR A 82 -4.63 -8.97 3.34
N LEU A 83 -3.45 -9.36 2.90
CA LEU A 83 -3.16 -9.52 1.49
C LEU A 83 -4.05 -10.55 0.82
N ASP A 84 -4.43 -11.57 1.57
CA ASP A 84 -5.23 -12.67 1.04
C ASP A 84 -6.53 -12.19 0.40
N TRP A 85 -7.13 -11.14 0.95
CA TRP A 85 -8.36 -10.58 0.38
C TRP A 85 -8.14 -9.23 -0.29
N MET A 86 -7.15 -8.46 0.12
CA MET A 86 -6.94 -7.11 -0.41
C MET A 86 -6.46 -7.13 -1.86
N ALA A 87 -5.69 -8.13 -2.21
CA ALA A 87 -5.19 -8.24 -3.58
C ALA A 87 -6.32 -8.29 -4.61
N ASP A 88 -7.48 -8.79 -4.21
CA ASP A 88 -8.63 -8.90 -5.11
C ASP A 88 -9.21 -7.55 -5.49
N TYR A 89 -8.99 -6.52 -4.68
CA TYR A 89 -9.49 -5.19 -5.01
C TYR A 89 -8.64 -4.49 -6.06
N LEU A 90 -7.41 -4.93 -6.25
CA LEU A 90 -6.46 -4.28 -7.11
C LEU A 90 -6.68 -4.67 -8.58
N SER A 91 -6.65 -3.69 -9.46
CA SER A 91 -6.76 -3.96 -10.89
C SER A 91 -5.53 -4.74 -11.38
N PRO A 92 -5.61 -5.38 -12.56
CA PRO A 92 -4.47 -6.15 -13.06
C PRO A 92 -3.19 -5.34 -13.22
N THR A 93 -3.31 -4.04 -13.47
CA THR A 93 -2.14 -3.17 -13.61
C THR A 93 -1.89 -2.31 -12.38
N GLY A 94 -2.60 -2.59 -11.29
CA GLY A 94 -2.50 -1.79 -10.09
C GLY A 94 -1.22 -2.00 -9.32
N VAL A 95 -0.97 -1.09 -8.38
CA VAL A 95 0.22 -1.11 -7.54
C VAL A 95 -0.19 -1.41 -6.11
N LEU A 96 0.48 -2.36 -5.50
CA LEU A 96 0.32 -2.66 -4.08
C LEU A 96 1.45 -1.98 -3.33
N ILE A 97 1.12 -1.19 -2.31
CA ILE A 97 2.11 -0.60 -1.42
C ILE A 97 1.93 -1.20 -0.05
N VAL A 98 3.01 -1.70 0.53
CA VAL A 98 3.02 -2.22 1.90
C VAL A 98 3.90 -1.32 2.74
N TRP A 99 3.34 -0.76 3.79
CA TRP A 99 3.98 0.20 4.69
C TRP A 99 4.26 -0.49 6.01
N LEU A 100 5.52 -0.57 6.41
CA LEU A 100 5.95 -1.33 7.58
C LEU A 100 6.82 -0.48 8.48
N ASP A 101 7.01 -0.95 9.72
CA ASP A 101 7.98 -0.35 10.61
C ASP A 101 9.39 -0.65 10.13
N ALA A 102 10.23 0.38 10.08
CA ALA A 102 11.62 0.22 9.68
C ALA A 102 12.43 -0.59 10.69
N GLN A 103 11.95 -0.64 11.93
CA GLN A 103 12.66 -1.32 13.00
C GLN A 103 12.51 -2.83 13.01
N GLN A 104 11.69 -3.37 12.13
CA GLN A 104 11.57 -4.83 12.01
C GLN A 104 12.64 -5.31 11.04
N PRO A 105 13.79 -5.79 11.54
CA PRO A 105 14.90 -6.11 10.64
C PRO A 105 14.60 -7.24 9.67
N ALA A 106 13.68 -8.12 10.03
CA ALA A 106 13.30 -9.22 9.17
C ALA A 106 12.13 -8.89 8.25
N ALA A 107 11.59 -7.67 8.30
CA ALA A 107 10.37 -7.33 7.58
C ALA A 107 10.52 -7.47 6.07
N GLY A 108 11.65 -7.03 5.52
CA GLY A 108 11.85 -7.11 4.08
C GLY A 108 12.03 -8.52 3.56
N ARG A 109 12.58 -9.41 4.36
CA ARG A 109 12.83 -10.77 3.93
C ARG A 109 11.57 -11.64 3.90
N PRO A 110 10.81 -11.74 5.01
CA PRO A 110 9.58 -12.53 4.95
C PRO A 110 8.53 -11.88 4.08
N LEU A 111 8.56 -10.57 3.91
CA LEU A 111 7.58 -9.89 3.07
C LEU A 111 7.76 -10.24 1.60
N ARG A 112 9.00 -10.30 1.11
CA ARG A 112 9.24 -10.59 -0.30
C ARG A 112 8.66 -11.94 -0.71
N PRO A 113 8.92 -13.04 0.00
CA PRO A 113 8.31 -14.32 -0.37
C PRO A 113 6.80 -14.28 -0.29
N VAL A 114 6.24 -13.58 0.69
CA VAL A 114 4.79 -13.46 0.82
C VAL A 114 4.20 -12.78 -0.40
N LEU A 115 4.78 -11.64 -0.81
CA LEU A 115 4.29 -10.94 -1.99
C LEU A 115 4.43 -11.79 -3.24
N GLU A 116 5.54 -12.48 -3.38
CA GLU A 116 5.76 -13.33 -4.54
C GLU A 116 4.76 -14.48 -4.59
N SER A 117 4.36 -14.99 -3.44
CA SER A 117 3.37 -16.07 -3.40
C SER A 117 2.00 -15.60 -3.88
N TYR A 118 1.72 -14.31 -3.82
CA TYR A 118 0.48 -13.74 -4.34
C TYR A 118 0.64 -13.19 -5.75
N GLY A 119 1.78 -13.44 -6.38
CA GLY A 119 2.01 -13.02 -7.75
C GLY A 119 2.48 -11.58 -7.89
N PHE A 120 3.05 -11.01 -6.85
CA PHE A 120 3.57 -9.65 -6.87
C PHE A 120 5.09 -9.64 -6.88
N ARG A 121 5.65 -8.65 -7.57
CA ARG A 121 7.09 -8.42 -7.56
C ARG A 121 7.36 -7.01 -7.06
N ILE A 122 8.30 -6.89 -6.13
CA ILE A 122 8.69 -5.59 -5.59
C ILE A 122 9.46 -4.82 -6.65
N GLU A 123 9.03 -3.60 -6.93
CA GLU A 123 9.66 -2.75 -7.93
C GLU A 123 10.36 -1.54 -7.34
N ALA A 124 9.93 -1.08 -6.18
CA ALA A 124 10.49 0.11 -5.57
C ALA A 124 10.31 0.05 -4.07
N GLY A 125 11.06 0.85 -3.37
CA GLY A 125 10.94 0.93 -1.93
C GLY A 125 11.52 2.23 -1.41
N THR A 126 11.13 2.59 -0.20
CA THR A 126 11.70 3.72 0.50
C THR A 126 11.89 3.36 1.95
N VAL A 127 12.94 3.90 2.56
CA VAL A 127 13.22 3.71 3.97
C VAL A 127 13.27 5.09 4.60
N GLN A 128 12.51 5.25 5.66
CA GLN A 128 12.50 6.48 6.43
C GLN A 128 12.99 6.18 7.83
N GLU A 129 13.05 7.19 8.66
CA GLU A 129 13.61 7.05 10.00
C GLU A 129 12.89 5.97 10.81
N ARG A 130 11.58 5.91 10.71
CA ARG A 130 10.77 5.01 11.53
C ARG A 130 10.00 3.96 10.75
N ASP A 131 9.95 4.08 9.45
CA ASP A 131 9.18 3.14 8.67
C ASP A 131 9.79 2.94 7.29
N SER A 132 9.27 1.95 6.61
CA SER A 132 9.67 1.65 5.24
C SER A 132 8.43 1.23 4.47
N ALA A 133 8.51 1.36 3.17
CA ALA A 133 7.42 0.93 2.30
C ALA A 133 7.99 0.34 1.03
N VAL A 134 7.27 -0.62 0.48
CA VAL A 134 7.61 -1.19 -0.82
C VAL A 134 6.40 -1.11 -1.73
N ALA A 135 6.66 -0.89 -3.00
CA ALA A 135 5.63 -0.94 -4.04
C ALA A 135 5.87 -2.17 -4.89
N ALA A 136 4.80 -2.90 -5.14
CA ALA A 136 4.88 -4.13 -5.91
C ALA A 136 3.77 -4.15 -6.97
N ARG A 137 4.03 -4.83 -8.07
CA ARG A 137 3.06 -5.01 -9.14
C ARG A 137 2.86 -6.48 -9.41
N ARG A 138 1.70 -6.82 -9.95
CA ARG A 138 1.45 -8.20 -10.35
C ARG A 138 2.47 -8.61 -11.40
N CYS A 139 2.93 -9.83 -11.26
CA CYS A 139 3.94 -10.37 -12.15
C CYS A 139 3.27 -11.12 -13.29
N ASP A 140 3.60 -10.74 -14.53
CA ASP A 140 3.03 -11.39 -15.71
C ASP A 140 3.47 -12.83 -15.85
N LYS A 141 4.49 -13.22 -15.13
CA LYS A 141 4.96 -14.60 -15.16
C LYS A 141 3.88 -15.60 -14.79
N GLY A 142 2.91 -15.17 -13.96
CA GLY A 142 1.81 -16.03 -13.61
C GLY A 142 1.02 -16.48 -14.82
N LEU A 143 0.81 -15.58 -15.78
CA LEU A 143 0.11 -15.90 -17.01
C LEU A 143 0.94 -16.82 -17.90
N ILE A 144 2.21 -16.54 -18.01
CA ILE A 144 3.12 -17.37 -18.80
C ILE A 144 3.16 -18.78 -18.27
N SER A 145 3.24 -18.91 -16.96
CA SER A 145 3.28 -20.22 -16.33
C SER A 145 2.03 -21.02 -16.60
N LYS A 146 0.88 -20.35 -16.66
CA LYS A 146 -0.38 -21.02 -16.93
C LYS A 146 -0.45 -21.53 -18.36
N VAL A 147 0.13 -20.79 -19.26
CA VAL A 147 0.14 -21.18 -20.67
C VAL A 147 1.04 -22.37 -20.89
N ALA A 148 2.15 -22.35 -20.20
CA ALA A 148 3.10 -23.45 -20.31
C ALA A 148 2.58 -24.71 -19.65
#